data_73a14a1b4406a76f49f4c6b32871bbae
#
_entry.id   73a14a1b4406a76f49f4c6b32871bbae
#
_cell.length_a   1.000
_cell.length_b   1.000
_cell.length_c   1.000
_cell.angle_alpha   90.00
_cell.angle_beta   90.00
_cell.angle_gamma   90.00
#
_symmetry.space_group_name_H-M   'P 1'
#
loop_
_entity.id
_entity.type
_entity.pdbx_description
1 polymer ?
#
loop_
_entity_poly.entity_id
_entity_poly.type
_entity_poly.pdbx_seq_one_letter_code
_entity_poly.pdbx_strand_id
1 'polypeptide(L)'
;MPEAEDMYAIGGLPREVVKKWFSITLGSDAFYAKWLKGNAGELKEAGVAYKSWMTVKAVEKVVLEHFPLMRDWPKQEVRWSNLMFIESEVIISTMQELMLNHQVPSLPVHDCIIVRKSDKELAMSVLSEQFKIIVGIEPRLKVKQHQ
;
A
#
# COMPACT_ATOMS: atom_id res chain seq x y z
N MET A 1 15.67 2.08 -16.48
CA MET A 1 15.10 2.88 -15.39
C MET A 1 15.63 2.30 -14.09
N PRO A 2 16.17 3.07 -13.14
CA PRO A 2 16.53 2.53 -11.85
C PRO A 2 15.28 1.94 -11.22
N GLU A 3 15.41 0.73 -10.67
CA GLU A 3 14.36 0.13 -9.82
C GLU A 3 14.03 1.16 -8.75
N ALA A 4 12.80 1.57 -8.72
CA ALA A 4 12.37 2.54 -7.73
C ALA A 4 12.51 1.90 -6.35
N GLU A 5 13.34 2.52 -5.51
CA GLU A 5 13.63 2.08 -4.16
C GLU A 5 12.35 1.72 -3.40
N ASP A 6 12.41 0.61 -2.68
CA ASP A 6 11.30 0.18 -1.82
C ASP A 6 11.09 1.24 -0.73
N MET A 7 9.94 1.91 -0.74
CA MET A 7 9.63 2.97 0.22
C MET A 7 9.73 2.55 1.70
N TYR A 8 9.72 1.26 1.97
CA TYR A 8 9.86 0.73 3.33
C TYR A 8 11.30 0.38 3.70
N ALA A 9 12.25 0.43 2.74
CA ALA A 9 13.67 0.17 2.98
C ALA A 9 14.40 1.46 3.40
N ILE A 10 14.15 1.93 4.60
CA ILE A 10 14.65 3.21 5.12
C ILE A 10 15.40 3.04 6.46
N GLY A 11 16.38 3.92 6.69
CA GLY A 11 17.05 4.10 7.98
C GLY A 11 17.67 2.83 8.57
N GLY A 12 18.02 1.84 7.73
CA GLY A 12 18.59 0.56 8.21
C GLY A 12 17.62 -0.31 9.01
N LEU A 13 16.33 0.04 9.03
CA LEU A 13 15.28 -0.77 9.66
C LEU A 13 14.84 -1.92 8.73
N PRO A 14 14.47 -3.09 9.30
CA PRO A 14 13.84 -4.13 8.52
C PRO A 14 12.57 -3.63 7.85
N ARG A 15 12.41 -3.91 6.57
CA ARG A 15 11.28 -3.51 5.74
C ARG A 15 9.91 -3.78 6.40
N GLU A 16 9.74 -4.96 6.97
CA GLU A 16 8.48 -5.39 7.59
C GLU A 16 8.14 -4.57 8.85
N VAL A 17 9.14 -4.09 9.57
CA VAL A 17 8.94 -3.21 10.73
C VAL A 17 8.39 -1.86 10.28
N VAL A 18 8.98 -1.27 9.24
CA VAL A 18 8.52 0.01 8.66
C VAL A 18 7.12 -0.14 8.08
N LYS A 19 6.88 -1.20 7.30
CA LYS A 19 5.56 -1.52 6.74
C LYS A 19 4.50 -1.67 7.84
N LYS A 20 4.84 -2.37 8.93
CA LYS A 20 3.93 -2.53 10.07
C LYS A 20 3.60 -1.20 10.73
N TRP A 21 4.59 -0.33 10.90
CA TRP A 21 4.37 1.02 11.42
C TRP A 21 3.39 1.81 10.55
N PHE A 22 3.57 1.82 9.23
CA PHE A 22 2.63 2.46 8.31
C PHE A 22 1.23 1.87 8.44
N SER A 23 1.11 0.55 8.47
CA SER A 23 -0.18 -0.14 8.56
C SER A 23 -0.99 0.27 9.78
N ILE A 24 -0.36 0.33 10.97
CA ILE A 24 -1.05 0.72 12.20
C ILE A 24 -1.30 2.23 12.27
N THR A 25 -0.39 3.03 11.73
CA THR A 25 -0.49 4.50 11.79
C THR A 25 -1.57 5.02 10.83
N LEU A 26 -1.62 4.50 9.62
CA LEU A 26 -2.64 4.88 8.64
C LEU A 26 -4.05 4.50 9.11
N GLY A 27 -4.19 3.41 9.85
CA GLY A 27 -5.46 2.98 10.43
C GLY A 27 -5.86 3.70 11.73
N SER A 28 -5.09 4.70 12.17
CA SER A 28 -5.29 5.37 13.44
C SER A 28 -5.37 6.89 13.30
N ASP A 29 -6.08 7.52 14.20
CA ASP A 29 -6.16 8.97 14.33
C ASP A 29 -5.04 9.58 15.20
N ALA A 30 -4.14 8.74 15.71
CA ALA A 30 -3.03 9.15 16.56
C ALA A 30 -1.80 8.25 16.38
N PHE A 31 -0.64 8.78 16.71
CA PHE A 31 0.56 7.97 16.79
C PHE A 31 0.56 7.09 18.05
N TYR A 32 0.90 5.83 17.89
CA TYR A 32 0.99 4.90 18.99
C TYR A 32 2.28 5.10 19.81
N ALA A 33 2.17 4.96 21.12
CA ALA A 33 3.33 4.99 22.02
C ALA A 33 4.07 3.65 22.06
N LYS A 34 3.35 2.55 21.83
CA LYS A 34 3.87 1.17 21.88
C LYS A 34 3.26 0.33 20.76
N TRP A 35 3.94 -0.74 20.39
CA TRP A 35 3.35 -1.73 19.48
C TRP A 35 2.03 -2.27 20.02
N LEU A 36 1.05 -2.43 19.17
CA LEU A 36 -0.20 -3.09 19.54
C LEU A 36 0.08 -4.55 19.96
N LYS A 37 -0.78 -5.08 20.82
CA LYS A 37 -0.67 -6.46 21.30
C LYS A 37 -0.61 -7.42 20.11
N GLY A 38 0.40 -8.27 20.07
CA GLY A 38 0.61 -9.23 18.98
C GLY A 38 1.59 -8.76 17.89
N ASN A 39 1.70 -7.47 17.59
CA ASN A 39 2.53 -6.99 16.47
C ASN A 39 4.01 -7.41 16.59
N ALA A 40 4.58 -7.38 17.78
CA ALA A 40 5.95 -7.84 17.99
C ALA A 40 6.09 -9.35 17.75
N GLY A 41 5.06 -10.13 18.09
CA GLY A 41 4.99 -11.57 17.80
C GLY A 41 4.92 -11.83 16.30
N GLU A 42 4.01 -11.16 15.60
CA GLU A 42 3.85 -11.25 14.15
C GLU A 42 5.15 -10.93 13.38
N LEU A 43 5.88 -9.90 13.82
CA LEU A 43 7.18 -9.53 13.23
C LEU A 43 8.22 -10.63 13.43
N LYS A 44 8.23 -11.29 14.58
CA LYS A 44 9.12 -12.43 14.85
C LYS A 44 8.76 -13.65 14.03
N GLU A 45 7.47 -13.97 13.92
CA GLU A 45 6.95 -15.08 13.10
C GLU A 45 7.23 -14.87 11.61
N ALA A 46 7.20 -13.62 11.15
CA ALA A 46 7.60 -13.25 9.79
C ALA A 46 9.12 -13.36 9.52
N GLY A 47 9.90 -13.88 10.48
CA GLY A 47 11.35 -14.06 10.34
C GLY A 47 12.14 -12.75 10.41
N VAL A 48 11.51 -11.68 10.87
CA VAL A 48 12.17 -10.37 11.03
C VAL A 48 13.12 -10.42 12.20
N ALA A 49 14.36 -9.98 12.01
CA ALA A 49 15.35 -9.80 13.10
C ALA A 49 14.94 -8.62 14.01
N TYR A 50 13.78 -8.78 14.68
CA TYR A 50 13.23 -7.76 15.56
C TYR A 50 14.08 -7.64 16.83
N LYS A 51 14.62 -6.45 17.05
CA LYS A 51 15.43 -6.13 18.22
C LYS A 51 14.61 -5.27 19.20
N SER A 52 14.91 -5.39 20.48
CA SER A 52 14.20 -4.67 21.57
C SER A 52 14.20 -3.15 21.42
N TRP A 53 15.23 -2.57 20.77
CA TRP A 53 15.31 -1.14 20.51
C TRP A 53 14.39 -0.65 19.38
N MET A 54 13.85 -1.55 18.55
CA MET A 54 12.90 -1.22 17.47
C MET A 54 11.51 -0.92 18.04
N THR A 55 11.43 0.04 18.94
CA THR A 55 10.16 0.51 19.49
C THR A 55 9.39 1.30 18.45
N VAL A 56 8.07 1.44 18.64
CA VAL A 56 7.24 2.28 17.77
C VAL A 56 7.84 3.67 17.62
N LYS A 57 8.29 4.27 18.72
CA LYS A 57 8.88 5.62 18.71
C LYS A 57 10.21 5.71 17.98
N ALA A 58 11.04 4.68 18.06
CA ALA A 58 12.29 4.63 17.30
C ALA A 58 12.03 4.52 15.79
N VAL A 59 11.06 3.69 15.41
CA VAL A 59 10.63 3.57 14.01
C VAL A 59 9.96 4.85 13.52
N GLU A 60 9.06 5.43 14.31
CA GLU A 60 8.39 6.71 14.03
C GLU A 60 9.40 7.80 13.69
N LYS A 61 10.44 7.96 14.51
CA LYS A 61 11.50 8.96 14.28
C LYS A 61 12.12 8.80 12.89
N VAL A 62 12.55 7.59 12.54
CA VAL A 62 13.15 7.30 11.23
C VAL A 62 12.16 7.55 10.09
N VAL A 63 10.91 7.10 10.26
CA VAL A 63 9.87 7.30 9.22
C VAL A 63 9.58 8.79 9.02
N LEU A 64 9.42 9.57 10.09
CA LEU A 64 9.11 11.00 10.00
C LEU A 64 10.28 11.85 9.45
N GLU A 65 11.51 11.36 9.56
CA GLU A 65 12.67 11.97 8.89
C GLU A 65 12.62 11.74 7.39
N HIS A 66 12.23 10.55 6.92
CA HIS A 66 12.16 10.20 5.50
C HIS A 66 10.84 10.64 4.83
N PHE A 67 9.74 10.66 5.60
CA PHE A 67 8.40 11.04 5.13
C PHE A 67 7.82 12.18 5.97
N PRO A 68 8.26 13.42 5.78
CA PRO A 68 7.79 14.58 6.56
C PRO A 68 6.27 14.78 6.55
N LEU A 69 5.59 14.41 5.45
CA LEU A 69 4.13 14.49 5.34
C LEU A 69 3.40 13.66 6.40
N MET A 70 4.03 12.59 6.90
CA MET A 70 3.43 11.76 7.95
C MET A 70 3.36 12.43 9.32
N ARG A 71 4.09 13.53 9.55
CA ARG A 71 4.07 14.28 10.83
C ARG A 71 2.69 14.80 11.18
N ASP A 72 1.95 15.22 10.16
CA ASP A 72 0.63 15.80 10.31
C ASP A 72 -0.50 14.79 10.11
N TRP A 73 -0.17 13.49 9.91
CA TRP A 73 -1.16 12.45 9.64
C TRP A 73 -2.35 12.44 10.61
N PRO A 74 -2.15 12.55 11.95
CA PRO A 74 -3.28 12.56 12.88
C PRO A 74 -4.24 13.74 12.72
N LYS A 75 -3.79 14.80 12.06
CA LYS A 75 -4.56 16.05 11.83
C LYS A 75 -5.09 16.16 10.40
N GLN A 76 -4.76 15.21 9.51
CA GLN A 76 -5.20 15.25 8.13
C GLN A 76 -6.72 15.00 8.03
N GLU A 77 -7.34 15.66 7.06
CA GLU A 77 -8.75 15.40 6.70
C GLU A 77 -8.91 14.03 6.02
N VAL A 78 -7.90 13.63 5.24
CA VAL A 78 -7.86 12.31 4.60
C VAL A 78 -7.59 11.25 5.65
N ARG A 79 -8.50 10.28 5.75
CA ARG A 79 -8.46 9.17 6.69
C ARG A 79 -8.30 7.85 5.97
N TRP A 80 -8.06 6.79 6.71
CA TRP A 80 -8.01 5.42 6.20
C TRP A 80 -9.21 5.08 5.31
N SER A 81 -10.42 5.43 5.74
CA SER A 81 -11.65 5.23 4.98
C SER A 81 -11.64 5.91 3.61
N ASN A 82 -11.08 7.13 3.52
CA ASN A 82 -10.94 7.83 2.25
C ASN A 82 -9.95 7.12 1.33
N LEU A 83 -8.83 6.62 1.87
CA LEU A 83 -7.85 5.86 1.08
C LEU A 83 -8.45 4.56 0.54
N MET A 84 -9.18 3.82 1.38
CA MET A 84 -9.89 2.60 0.98
C MET A 84 -10.98 2.89 -0.06
N PHE A 85 -11.69 4.00 0.07
CA PHE A 85 -12.69 4.43 -0.91
C PHE A 85 -12.04 4.71 -2.27
N ILE A 86 -10.97 5.51 -2.29
CA ILE A 86 -10.23 5.83 -3.53
C ILE A 86 -9.70 4.55 -4.20
N GLU A 87 -9.14 3.62 -3.42
CA GLU A 87 -8.69 2.32 -3.92
C GLU A 87 -9.84 1.55 -4.59
N SER A 88 -11.00 1.50 -3.92
CA SER A 88 -12.20 0.85 -4.47
C SER A 88 -12.70 1.51 -5.75
N GLU A 89 -12.70 2.83 -5.82
CA GLU A 89 -13.07 3.60 -7.02
C GLU A 89 -12.17 3.24 -8.21
N VAL A 90 -10.86 3.14 -8.00
CA VAL A 90 -9.91 2.74 -9.05
C VAL A 90 -10.23 1.33 -9.58
N ILE A 91 -10.44 0.38 -8.68
CA ILE A 91 -10.73 -1.02 -9.04
C ILE A 91 -12.06 -1.12 -9.79
N ILE A 92 -13.12 -0.49 -9.28
CA ILE A 92 -14.45 -0.53 -9.89
C ILE A 92 -14.44 0.14 -11.27
N SER A 93 -13.85 1.34 -11.39
CA SER A 93 -13.74 2.05 -12.66
C SER A 93 -12.95 1.25 -13.69
N THR A 94 -11.86 0.59 -13.27
CA THR A 94 -11.09 -0.29 -14.15
C THR A 94 -11.93 -1.47 -14.64
N MET A 95 -12.68 -2.12 -13.76
CA MET A 95 -13.54 -3.25 -14.14
C MET A 95 -14.64 -2.83 -15.09
N GLN A 96 -15.27 -1.67 -14.84
CA GLN A 96 -16.30 -1.11 -15.72
C GLN A 96 -15.72 -0.80 -17.09
N GLU A 97 -14.58 -0.14 -17.18
CA GLU A 97 -13.92 0.17 -18.45
C GLU A 97 -13.57 -1.10 -19.23
N LEU A 98 -12.96 -2.09 -18.56
CA LEU A 98 -12.64 -3.37 -19.18
C LEU A 98 -13.88 -4.09 -19.71
N MET A 99 -14.97 -4.09 -18.95
CA MET A 99 -16.18 -4.81 -19.35
C MET A 99 -16.97 -4.08 -20.46
N LEU A 100 -17.19 -2.77 -20.28
CA LEU A 100 -18.08 -2.01 -21.15
C LEU A 100 -17.45 -1.67 -22.50
N ASN A 101 -16.17 -1.31 -22.50
CA ASN A 101 -15.50 -0.82 -23.71
C ASN A 101 -14.60 -1.87 -24.37
N HIS A 102 -14.15 -2.88 -23.62
CA HIS A 102 -13.24 -3.91 -24.13
C HIS A 102 -13.82 -5.33 -24.08
N GLN A 103 -14.99 -5.53 -23.46
CA GLN A 103 -15.63 -6.84 -23.27
C GLN A 103 -14.74 -7.86 -22.54
N VAL A 104 -13.87 -7.36 -21.66
CA VAL A 104 -12.98 -8.17 -20.84
C VAL A 104 -13.54 -8.33 -19.43
N PRO A 105 -13.98 -9.53 -19.05
CA PRO A 105 -14.43 -9.80 -17.71
C PRO A 105 -13.22 -9.79 -16.74
N SER A 106 -13.44 -9.21 -15.56
CA SER A 106 -12.44 -9.16 -14.49
C SER A 106 -13.08 -9.42 -13.14
N LEU A 107 -12.28 -9.89 -12.17
CA LEU A 107 -12.71 -10.14 -10.80
C LEU A 107 -11.87 -9.30 -9.84
N PRO A 108 -12.49 -8.60 -8.87
CA PRO A 108 -11.76 -7.85 -7.87
C PRO A 108 -11.28 -8.76 -6.74
N VAL A 109 -10.05 -8.53 -6.27
CA VAL A 109 -9.50 -9.17 -5.07
C VAL A 109 -8.68 -8.12 -4.33
N HIS A 110 -9.26 -7.51 -3.30
CA HIS A 110 -8.64 -6.41 -2.56
C HIS A 110 -8.17 -5.27 -3.50
N ASP A 111 -6.88 -5.00 -3.50
CA ASP A 111 -6.18 -3.97 -4.29
C ASP A 111 -5.77 -4.45 -5.69
N CYS A 112 -6.33 -5.53 -6.19
CA CYS A 112 -5.98 -6.08 -7.49
C CYS A 112 -7.19 -6.57 -8.28
N ILE A 113 -6.97 -6.78 -9.58
CA ILE A 113 -7.94 -7.41 -10.49
C ILE A 113 -7.34 -8.69 -11.08
N ILE A 114 -8.20 -9.68 -11.27
CA ILE A 114 -7.86 -10.93 -11.96
C ILE A 114 -8.48 -10.87 -13.35
N VAL A 115 -7.67 -11.09 -14.35
CA VAL A 115 -8.07 -11.16 -15.75
C VAL A 115 -7.47 -12.41 -16.40
N ARG A 116 -7.94 -12.78 -17.57
CA ARG A 116 -7.30 -13.82 -18.37
C ARG A 116 -5.88 -13.39 -18.76
N LYS A 117 -4.98 -14.34 -18.91
CA LYS A 117 -3.59 -14.09 -19.28
C LYS A 117 -3.46 -13.33 -20.62
N SER A 118 -4.35 -13.58 -21.56
CA SER A 118 -4.43 -12.88 -22.86
C SER A 118 -4.72 -11.38 -22.72
N ASP A 119 -5.43 -11.00 -21.67
CA ASP A 119 -5.92 -9.63 -21.50
C ASP A 119 -5.03 -8.81 -20.54
N LYS A 120 -3.91 -9.38 -20.10
CA LYS A 120 -2.99 -8.81 -19.11
C LYS A 120 -2.52 -7.40 -19.47
N GLU A 121 -2.00 -7.21 -20.67
CA GLU A 121 -1.43 -5.93 -21.09
C GLU A 121 -2.51 -4.84 -21.19
N LEU A 122 -3.68 -5.18 -21.71
CA LEU A 122 -4.83 -4.28 -21.73
C LEU A 122 -5.26 -3.90 -20.30
N ALA A 123 -5.40 -4.89 -19.43
CA ALA A 123 -5.80 -4.65 -18.04
C ALA A 123 -4.81 -3.77 -17.28
N MET A 124 -3.52 -3.95 -17.50
CA MET A 124 -2.48 -3.08 -16.92
C MET A 124 -2.60 -1.64 -17.42
N SER A 125 -2.83 -1.46 -18.74
CA SER A 125 -3.01 -0.13 -19.34
C SER A 125 -4.24 0.58 -18.76
N VAL A 126 -5.38 -0.10 -18.73
CA VAL A 126 -6.63 0.46 -18.21
C VAL A 126 -6.53 0.77 -16.72
N LEU A 127 -5.97 -0.12 -15.92
CA LEU A 127 -5.76 0.12 -14.49
C LEU A 127 -4.85 1.33 -14.24
N SER A 128 -3.76 1.44 -15.00
CA SER A 128 -2.85 2.60 -14.90
C SER A 128 -3.56 3.91 -15.26
N GLU A 129 -4.37 3.90 -16.31
CA GLU A 129 -5.13 5.08 -16.75
C GLU A 129 -6.17 5.50 -15.71
N GLN A 130 -6.99 4.55 -15.22
CA GLN A 130 -7.99 4.85 -14.19
C GLN A 130 -7.35 5.34 -12.90
N PHE A 131 -6.24 4.73 -12.48
CA PHE A 131 -5.49 5.20 -11.32
C PHE A 131 -5.00 6.63 -11.51
N LYS A 132 -4.44 6.96 -12.67
CA LYS A 132 -3.98 8.30 -13.00
C LYS A 132 -5.11 9.33 -13.02
N ILE A 133 -6.27 8.96 -13.56
CA ILE A 133 -7.46 9.83 -13.58
C ILE A 133 -7.94 10.13 -12.16
N ILE A 134 -8.02 9.13 -11.29
CA ILE A 134 -8.61 9.24 -9.96
C ILE A 134 -7.61 9.80 -8.94
N VAL A 135 -6.36 9.35 -8.99
CA VAL A 135 -5.33 9.68 -7.98
C VAL A 135 -4.38 10.78 -8.45
N GLY A 136 -4.24 10.99 -9.76
CA GLY A 136 -3.42 12.05 -10.34
C GLY A 136 -1.94 11.69 -10.54
N ILE A 137 -1.52 10.46 -10.23
CA ILE A 137 -0.14 9.98 -10.38
C ILE A 137 -0.09 8.62 -11.08
N GLU A 138 1.06 8.26 -11.65
CA GLU A 138 1.28 6.95 -12.24
C GLU A 138 1.41 5.87 -11.16
N PRO A 139 0.65 4.75 -11.26
CA PRO A 139 0.77 3.65 -10.30
C PRO A 139 1.99 2.77 -10.58
N ARG A 140 2.41 2.04 -9.56
CA ARG A 140 3.33 0.91 -9.71
C ARG A 140 2.54 -0.39 -9.72
N LEU A 141 2.42 -0.99 -10.88
CA LEU A 141 1.69 -2.24 -11.04
C LEU A 141 2.64 -3.45 -10.92
N LYS A 142 2.17 -4.50 -10.25
CA LYS A 142 2.84 -5.80 -10.18
C LYS A 142 1.93 -6.86 -10.75
N VAL A 143 2.48 -7.73 -11.59
CA VAL A 143 1.77 -8.88 -12.12
C VAL A 143 2.13 -10.11 -11.30
N LYS A 144 1.11 -10.81 -10.78
CA LYS A 144 1.26 -12.14 -10.18
C LYS A 144 0.64 -13.15 -11.15
N GLN A 145 1.38 -14.17 -11.52
CA GLN A 145 0.85 -15.29 -12.29
C GLN A 145 0.54 -16.41 -11.31
N HIS A 146 -0.72 -16.84 -11.28
CA HIS A 146 -1.10 -18.08 -10.61
C HIS A 146 -0.91 -19.22 -11.63
N GLN A 147 -0.06 -20.16 -11.28
CA GLN A 147 0.12 -21.42 -12.04
C GLN A 147 -1.04 -22.35 -11.73
#